data_6038a3f99cd9c14f03c95ffaf95156a5
#
_entry.id   6038a3f99cd9c14f03c95ffaf95156a5
#
_cell.length_a   1.000
_cell.length_b   1.000
_cell.length_c   1.000
_cell.angle_alpha   90.00
_cell.angle_beta   90.00
_cell.angle_gamma   90.00
#
_symmetry.space_group_name_H-M   'P 1'
#
loop_
_entity.id
_entity.type
_entity.pdbx_description
1 polymer ?
#
loop_
_entity_poly.entity_id
_entity_poly.type
_entity_poly.pdbx_seq_one_letter_code
_entity_poly.pdbx_strand_id
1 'polypeptide(L)'
;MSHPWISFQLDLKGAGWEFWNHIGEAHSKCRHLARTPLPPAIARKMEQVYLAKGAQASAAIEGNSLNEEQAMAAVEKRLEVPESQEYLKQELDNVIEALAAIEAEVHQTGGFDLSPESLRELNRKVLTGLELEDHVVPGELRTQGILVGTVYRGAPAQDCEYLVRAMCEWLNGSDFQRDGGDHAKDFLVAVLKAVAAHVYIAWIHPFGDGNGRTARLVEFGILAAAGVPSVAAHLLSNHYNQTRTNYYRQLENASKSGGDLKPLLAYAAKGFVDQLQQQLNSVHDWILEATWTNYVHSLFTGPTATVKRQRDLVLALPSDEFIPRAKLTALTPGLAEAYASKKSKTVTRDLNALEQLELIERGPGGYRARREIMLSFMPRVAPGTENDRSDLFSAVA
;
A
#
# COMPACT_ATOMS: atom_id res chain seq x y z
N MET A 1 -10.45 -25.44 -28.09
CA MET A 1 -9.93 -24.19 -27.49
C MET A 1 -8.44 -24.34 -27.30
N SER A 2 -7.63 -23.39 -27.75
CA SER A 2 -6.17 -23.42 -27.59
C SER A 2 -5.69 -23.11 -26.17
N HIS A 3 -6.57 -22.61 -25.30
CA HIS A 3 -6.32 -22.17 -23.94
C HIS A 3 -7.33 -22.82 -22.97
N PRO A 4 -7.23 -24.11 -22.68
CA PRO A 4 -8.22 -24.84 -21.88
C PRO A 4 -8.31 -24.38 -20.41
N TRP A 5 -7.30 -23.68 -19.89
CA TRP A 5 -7.30 -23.09 -18.55
C TRP A 5 -8.18 -21.84 -18.43
N ILE A 6 -8.60 -21.22 -19.53
CA ILE A 6 -9.59 -20.14 -19.54
C ILE A 6 -10.98 -20.75 -19.51
N SER A 7 -11.42 -21.17 -18.32
CA SER A 7 -12.64 -21.96 -18.12
C SER A 7 -13.81 -21.19 -17.49
N PHE A 8 -13.56 -19.95 -17.02
CA PHE A 8 -14.53 -19.13 -16.29
C PHE A 8 -15.15 -19.86 -15.09
N GLN A 9 -14.30 -20.54 -14.35
CA GLN A 9 -14.65 -21.30 -13.15
C GLN A 9 -13.61 -21.05 -12.05
N LEU A 10 -14.05 -21.03 -10.82
CA LEU A 10 -13.20 -20.91 -9.65
C LEU A 10 -13.52 -22.05 -8.68
N ASP A 11 -12.65 -23.05 -8.61
CA ASP A 11 -12.76 -24.15 -7.67
C ASP A 11 -11.85 -23.89 -6.46
N LEU A 12 -12.47 -23.67 -5.29
CA LEU A 12 -11.78 -23.47 -4.02
C LEU A 12 -11.71 -24.74 -3.16
N LYS A 13 -12.20 -25.89 -3.67
CA LYS A 13 -12.08 -27.15 -2.94
C LYS A 13 -10.64 -27.49 -2.69
N GLY A 14 -10.31 -27.80 -1.43
CA GLY A 14 -8.95 -28.09 -1.02
C GLY A 14 -8.04 -26.85 -0.86
N ALA A 15 -8.58 -25.63 -0.90
CA ALA A 15 -7.84 -24.46 -0.45
C ALA A 15 -7.43 -24.65 1.02
N GLY A 16 -6.13 -24.48 1.32
CA GLY A 16 -5.57 -24.68 2.65
C GLY A 16 -6.16 -23.72 3.69
N TRP A 17 -6.10 -24.10 4.96
CA TRP A 17 -6.59 -23.26 6.06
C TRP A 17 -5.86 -21.91 6.13
N GLU A 18 -4.61 -21.85 5.71
CA GLU A 18 -3.80 -20.63 5.66
C GLU A 18 -4.44 -19.57 4.76
N PHE A 19 -4.97 -19.97 3.60
CA PHE A 19 -5.67 -19.06 2.71
C PHE A 19 -6.86 -18.39 3.41
N TRP A 20 -7.72 -19.17 4.05
CA TRP A 20 -8.89 -18.67 4.76
C TRP A 20 -8.53 -17.77 5.93
N ASN A 21 -7.46 -18.14 6.66
CA ASN A 21 -6.92 -17.30 7.74
C ASN A 21 -6.42 -15.96 7.23
N HIS A 22 -5.63 -15.93 6.15
CA HIS A 22 -5.15 -14.68 5.56
C HIS A 22 -6.29 -13.79 5.07
N ILE A 23 -7.34 -14.35 4.47
CA ILE A 23 -8.51 -13.55 4.06
C ILE A 23 -9.21 -12.93 5.26
N GLY A 24 -9.44 -13.70 6.34
CA GLY A 24 -10.03 -13.19 7.57
C GLY A 24 -9.18 -12.10 8.21
N GLU A 25 -7.87 -12.29 8.25
CA GLU A 25 -6.90 -11.32 8.75
C GLU A 25 -6.87 -10.05 7.89
N ALA A 26 -6.83 -10.16 6.58
CA ALA A 26 -6.90 -9.03 5.65
C ALA A 26 -8.19 -8.22 5.86
N HIS A 27 -9.34 -8.89 5.97
CA HIS A 27 -10.62 -8.23 6.28
C HIS A 27 -10.56 -7.45 7.60
N SER A 28 -10.04 -8.08 8.67
CA SER A 28 -9.88 -7.42 9.98
C SER A 28 -8.99 -6.19 9.89
N LYS A 29 -7.85 -6.30 9.21
CA LYS A 29 -6.89 -5.19 9.02
C LYS A 29 -7.49 -4.05 8.19
N CYS A 30 -8.19 -4.32 7.10
CA CYS A 30 -8.90 -3.32 6.30
C CYS A 30 -9.95 -2.57 7.14
N ARG A 31 -10.74 -3.29 7.96
CA ARG A 31 -11.70 -2.67 8.87
C ARG A 31 -11.03 -1.82 9.94
N HIS A 32 -9.87 -2.23 10.44
CA HIS A 32 -9.09 -1.43 11.38
C HIS A 32 -8.64 -0.13 10.71
N LEU A 33 -8.03 -0.19 9.53
CA LEU A 33 -7.63 1.00 8.77
C LEU A 33 -8.80 1.96 8.52
N ALA A 34 -9.92 1.44 8.02
CA ALA A 34 -11.11 2.24 7.69
C ALA A 34 -11.72 2.96 8.90
N ARG A 35 -11.49 2.46 10.12
CA ARG A 35 -12.04 3.02 11.36
C ARG A 35 -11.02 3.78 12.21
N THR A 36 -9.78 3.84 11.77
CA THR A 36 -8.73 4.54 12.48
C THR A 36 -8.89 6.06 12.31
N PRO A 37 -9.14 6.82 13.38
CA PRO A 37 -9.24 8.26 13.27
C PRO A 37 -7.87 8.88 13.03
N LEU A 38 -7.76 9.61 11.94
CA LEU A 38 -6.54 10.35 11.58
C LEU A 38 -6.84 11.84 11.44
N PRO A 39 -5.92 12.73 11.84
CA PRO A 39 -6.00 14.13 11.48
C PRO A 39 -6.11 14.28 9.95
N PRO A 40 -6.99 15.17 9.43
CA PRO A 40 -7.22 15.28 7.99
C PRO A 40 -5.96 15.53 7.14
N ALA A 41 -4.98 16.23 7.69
CA ALA A 41 -3.70 16.47 7.00
C ALA A 41 -2.89 15.17 6.85
N ILE A 42 -2.90 14.29 7.87
CA ILE A 42 -2.21 12.99 7.83
C ILE A 42 -2.95 12.05 6.87
N ALA A 43 -4.29 11.99 6.96
CA ALA A 43 -5.09 11.16 6.05
C ALA A 43 -4.80 11.51 4.57
N ARG A 44 -4.86 12.80 4.20
CA ARG A 44 -4.52 13.26 2.83
C ARG A 44 -3.10 12.90 2.42
N LYS A 45 -2.12 13.04 3.33
CA LYS A 45 -0.73 12.65 3.02
C LYS A 45 -0.60 11.15 2.80
N MET A 46 -1.32 10.32 3.56
CA MET A 46 -1.36 8.88 3.35
C MET A 46 -1.96 8.54 1.98
N GLU A 47 -3.09 9.12 1.63
CA GLU A 47 -3.71 8.92 0.32
C GLU A 47 -2.71 9.20 -0.80
N GLN A 48 -2.00 10.34 -0.75
CA GLN A 48 -0.97 10.69 -1.73
C GLN A 48 0.19 9.68 -1.76
N VAL A 49 0.71 9.27 -0.60
CA VAL A 49 1.83 8.32 -0.51
C VAL A 49 1.42 6.96 -1.09
N TYR A 50 0.23 6.45 -0.75
CA TYR A 50 -0.19 5.14 -1.23
C TYR A 50 -0.63 5.16 -2.69
N LEU A 51 -1.22 6.26 -3.17
CA LEU A 51 -1.46 6.47 -4.59
C LEU A 51 -0.13 6.45 -5.38
N ALA A 52 0.88 7.18 -4.91
CA ALA A 52 2.20 7.18 -5.53
C ALA A 52 2.84 5.79 -5.55
N LYS A 53 2.81 5.06 -4.43
CA LYS A 53 3.34 3.70 -4.33
C LYS A 53 2.60 2.72 -5.26
N GLY A 54 1.28 2.78 -5.30
CA GLY A 54 0.48 1.92 -6.15
C GLY A 54 0.72 2.16 -7.64
N ALA A 55 0.79 3.42 -8.05
CA ALA A 55 1.09 3.81 -9.43
C ALA A 55 2.52 3.40 -9.82
N GLN A 56 3.51 3.70 -8.97
CA GLN A 56 4.90 3.31 -9.18
C GLN A 56 5.04 1.79 -9.30
N ALA A 57 4.44 1.03 -8.38
CA ALA A 57 4.50 -0.43 -8.42
C ALA A 57 3.89 -0.98 -9.72
N SER A 58 2.75 -0.44 -10.15
CA SER A 58 2.10 -0.87 -11.40
C SER A 58 2.96 -0.56 -12.63
N ALA A 59 3.57 0.61 -12.70
CA ALA A 59 4.44 1.00 -13.80
C ALA A 59 5.77 0.21 -13.78
N ALA A 60 6.36 0.01 -12.58
CA ALA A 60 7.65 -0.69 -12.43
C ALA A 60 7.58 -2.17 -12.85
N ILE A 61 6.45 -2.86 -12.65
CA ILE A 61 6.26 -4.23 -13.13
C ILE A 61 6.45 -4.29 -14.66
N GLU A 62 6.05 -3.25 -15.39
CA GLU A 62 6.19 -3.16 -16.84
C GLU A 62 7.57 -2.59 -17.29
N GLY A 63 8.43 -2.21 -16.35
CA GLY A 63 9.79 -1.78 -16.65
C GLY A 63 10.07 -0.28 -16.43
N ASN A 64 9.08 0.48 -15.96
CA ASN A 64 9.29 1.88 -15.59
C ASN A 64 10.30 1.97 -14.44
N SER A 65 11.33 2.80 -14.60
CA SER A 65 12.44 2.91 -13.67
C SER A 65 12.33 4.06 -12.67
N LEU A 66 11.25 4.83 -12.70
CA LEU A 66 11.01 5.89 -11.72
C LEU A 66 10.81 5.31 -10.32
N ASN A 67 11.43 5.94 -9.31
CA ASN A 67 11.36 5.49 -7.94
C ASN A 67 10.16 6.08 -7.16
N GLU A 68 9.98 5.67 -5.88
CA GLU A 68 8.87 6.14 -5.05
C GLU A 68 8.90 7.66 -4.80
N GLU A 69 10.08 8.29 -4.69
CA GLU A 69 10.21 9.75 -4.49
C GLU A 69 9.74 10.51 -5.75
N GLN A 70 10.11 10.00 -6.92
CA GLN A 70 9.67 10.55 -8.20
C GLN A 70 8.17 10.36 -8.39
N ALA A 71 7.63 9.21 -8.01
CA ALA A 71 6.18 8.97 -8.05
C ALA A 71 5.41 9.90 -7.10
N MET A 72 5.95 10.17 -5.92
CA MET A 72 5.37 11.14 -5.01
C MET A 72 5.40 12.56 -5.61
N ALA A 73 6.52 12.93 -6.26
CA ALA A 73 6.62 14.21 -6.97
C ALA A 73 5.64 14.31 -8.14
N ALA A 74 5.32 13.20 -8.83
CA ALA A 74 4.30 13.15 -9.88
C ALA A 74 2.89 13.38 -9.30
N VAL A 75 2.52 12.70 -8.20
CA VAL A 75 1.23 12.94 -7.51
C VAL A 75 1.10 14.40 -7.06
N GLU A 76 2.18 15.02 -6.60
CA GLU A 76 2.23 16.44 -6.22
C GLU A 76 2.33 17.40 -7.43
N LYS A 77 2.36 16.89 -8.65
CA LYS A 77 2.49 17.65 -9.92
C LYS A 77 3.76 18.52 -10.00
N ARG A 78 4.84 18.04 -9.41
CA ARG A 78 6.15 18.73 -9.37
C ARG A 78 7.30 17.87 -9.93
N LEU A 79 6.99 16.71 -10.54
CA LEU A 79 8.02 15.86 -11.13
C LEU A 79 8.58 16.51 -12.40
N GLU A 80 9.87 16.74 -12.40
CA GLU A 80 10.65 17.12 -13.57
C GLU A 80 11.62 15.97 -13.90
N VAL A 81 11.70 15.59 -15.16
CA VAL A 81 12.61 14.56 -15.64
C VAL A 81 13.34 15.04 -16.89
N PRO A 82 14.51 14.46 -17.24
CA PRO A 82 15.15 14.70 -18.53
C PRO A 82 14.23 14.27 -19.69
N GLU A 83 14.38 14.90 -20.86
CA GLU A 83 13.62 14.59 -22.08
C GLU A 83 13.61 13.09 -22.42
N SER A 84 14.74 12.40 -22.18
CA SER A 84 14.86 10.95 -22.37
C SER A 84 14.01 10.11 -21.43
N GLN A 85 13.41 10.68 -20.41
CA GLN A 85 12.55 10.00 -19.43
C GLN A 85 11.10 10.53 -19.43
N GLU A 86 10.75 11.44 -20.33
CA GLU A 86 9.39 11.98 -20.43
C GLU A 86 8.35 10.89 -20.69
N TYR A 87 8.70 9.83 -21.44
CA TYR A 87 7.82 8.68 -21.64
C TYR A 87 7.54 7.91 -20.36
N LEU A 88 8.53 7.77 -19.44
CA LEU A 88 8.35 7.13 -18.13
C LEU A 88 7.43 7.94 -17.24
N LYS A 89 7.58 9.27 -17.28
CA LYS A 89 6.72 10.19 -16.57
C LYS A 89 5.29 10.13 -17.10
N GLN A 90 5.10 10.17 -18.43
CA GLN A 90 3.77 10.05 -19.04
C GLN A 90 3.08 8.73 -18.67
N GLU A 91 3.82 7.62 -18.69
CA GLU A 91 3.32 6.31 -18.28
C GLU A 91 2.86 6.29 -16.82
N LEU A 92 3.65 6.88 -15.93
CA LEU A 92 3.32 6.99 -14.51
C LEU A 92 2.10 7.91 -14.28
N ASP A 93 2.07 9.07 -14.93
CA ASP A 93 0.97 10.03 -14.86
C ASP A 93 -0.36 9.39 -15.33
N ASN A 94 -0.33 8.61 -16.41
CA ASN A 94 -1.49 7.87 -16.91
C ASN A 94 -2.06 6.91 -15.86
N VAL A 95 -1.19 6.19 -15.14
CA VAL A 95 -1.64 5.27 -14.08
C VAL A 95 -2.22 6.04 -12.90
N ILE A 96 -1.59 7.14 -12.48
CA ILE A 96 -2.09 8.01 -11.40
C ILE A 96 -3.48 8.55 -11.74
N GLU A 97 -3.66 9.09 -12.96
CA GLU A 97 -4.93 9.63 -13.42
C GLU A 97 -6.03 8.55 -13.52
N ALA A 98 -5.67 7.36 -14.00
CA ALA A 98 -6.61 6.24 -14.08
C ALA A 98 -7.07 5.78 -12.69
N LEU A 99 -6.15 5.65 -11.72
CA LEU A 99 -6.48 5.31 -10.33
C LEU A 99 -7.39 6.36 -9.69
N ALA A 100 -7.07 7.64 -9.85
CA ALA A 100 -7.89 8.75 -9.34
C ALA A 100 -9.29 8.78 -9.98
N ALA A 101 -9.40 8.47 -11.27
CA ALA A 101 -10.69 8.40 -11.96
C ALA A 101 -11.56 7.25 -11.44
N ILE A 102 -10.96 6.06 -11.21
CA ILE A 102 -11.67 4.92 -10.62
C ILE A 102 -12.15 5.25 -9.19
N GLU A 103 -11.30 5.88 -8.38
CA GLU A 103 -11.67 6.27 -7.01
C GLU A 103 -12.83 7.27 -7.01
N ALA A 104 -12.81 8.26 -7.91
CA ALA A 104 -13.89 9.22 -8.08
C ALA A 104 -15.19 8.54 -8.54
N GLU A 105 -15.14 7.60 -9.47
CA GLU A 105 -16.30 6.81 -9.92
C GLU A 105 -16.89 6.01 -8.77
N VAL A 106 -16.07 5.26 -8.04
CA VAL A 106 -16.52 4.46 -6.89
C VAL A 106 -17.14 5.35 -5.82
N HIS A 107 -16.57 6.52 -5.55
CA HIS A 107 -17.13 7.47 -4.59
C HIS A 107 -18.50 8.02 -5.03
N GLN A 108 -18.69 8.25 -6.33
CA GLN A 108 -19.93 8.80 -6.86
C GLN A 108 -21.04 7.77 -7.02
N THR A 109 -20.71 6.56 -7.46
CA THR A 109 -21.67 5.51 -7.85
C THR A 109 -21.84 4.43 -6.78
N GLY A 110 -20.89 4.29 -5.86
CA GLY A 110 -20.81 3.18 -4.92
C GLY A 110 -20.39 1.86 -5.57
N GLY A 111 -19.99 1.86 -6.85
CA GLY A 111 -19.65 0.66 -7.60
C GLY A 111 -18.45 0.87 -8.54
N PHE A 112 -18.05 -0.20 -9.20
CA PHE A 112 -17.06 -0.20 -10.27
C PHE A 112 -17.68 -0.97 -11.46
N ASP A 113 -17.75 -0.35 -12.62
CA ASP A 113 -18.23 -1.01 -13.83
C ASP A 113 -17.16 -1.97 -14.37
N LEU A 114 -17.48 -3.27 -14.39
CA LEU A 114 -16.67 -4.29 -15.00
C LEU A 114 -17.34 -4.77 -16.29
N SER A 115 -17.14 -4.03 -17.36
CA SER A 115 -17.65 -4.30 -18.69
C SER A 115 -16.53 -4.34 -19.74
N PRO A 116 -16.74 -4.90 -20.93
CA PRO A 116 -15.78 -4.81 -22.02
C PRO A 116 -15.43 -3.35 -22.37
N GLU A 117 -16.39 -2.45 -22.26
CA GLU A 117 -16.25 -1.02 -22.57
C GLU A 117 -15.36 -0.34 -21.52
N SER A 118 -15.58 -0.61 -20.24
CA SER A 118 -14.72 -0.07 -19.17
C SER A 118 -13.29 -0.58 -19.25
N LEU A 119 -13.08 -1.85 -19.62
CA LEU A 119 -11.74 -2.41 -19.85
C LEU A 119 -11.02 -1.68 -21.00
N ARG A 120 -11.72 -1.41 -22.11
CA ARG A 120 -11.18 -0.66 -23.24
C ARG A 120 -10.82 0.77 -22.84
N GLU A 121 -11.67 1.42 -22.04
CA GLU A 121 -11.43 2.78 -21.55
C GLU A 121 -10.23 2.84 -20.62
N LEU A 122 -10.07 1.88 -19.70
CA LEU A 122 -8.90 1.79 -18.83
C LEU A 122 -7.60 1.56 -19.62
N ASN A 123 -7.66 0.69 -20.63
CA ASN A 123 -6.51 0.48 -21.51
C ASN A 123 -6.17 1.75 -22.31
N ARG A 124 -7.15 2.46 -22.80
CA ARG A 124 -6.95 3.75 -23.49
C ARG A 124 -6.26 4.75 -22.58
N LYS A 125 -6.70 4.87 -21.32
CA LYS A 125 -6.11 5.79 -20.34
C LYS A 125 -4.65 5.47 -20.07
N VAL A 126 -4.30 4.21 -19.81
CA VAL A 126 -2.90 3.85 -19.50
C VAL A 126 -1.93 3.99 -20.69
N LEU A 127 -2.46 4.08 -21.90
CA LEU A 127 -1.66 4.23 -23.12
C LEU A 127 -1.72 5.66 -23.72
N THR A 128 -2.46 6.57 -23.12
CA THR A 128 -2.63 7.94 -23.62
C THR A 128 -1.27 8.66 -23.74
N GLY A 129 -0.97 9.22 -24.92
CA GLY A 129 0.23 10.03 -25.15
C GLY A 129 1.53 9.26 -25.16
N LEU A 130 1.51 7.93 -25.14
CA LEU A 130 2.71 7.10 -25.26
C LEU A 130 3.04 6.83 -26.74
N GLU A 131 4.32 6.70 -27.04
CA GLU A 131 4.79 6.16 -28.33
C GLU A 131 4.55 4.65 -28.34
N LEU A 132 3.72 4.18 -29.28
CA LEU A 132 3.30 2.80 -29.37
C LEU A 132 3.74 2.21 -30.72
N GLU A 133 3.83 0.88 -30.77
CA GLU A 133 4.02 0.19 -32.05
C GLU A 133 2.82 0.40 -32.98
N ASP A 134 3.03 0.45 -34.29
CA ASP A 134 2.01 0.79 -35.32
C ASP A 134 0.72 -0.05 -35.22
N HIS A 135 0.81 -1.26 -34.70
CA HIS A 135 -0.34 -2.16 -34.57
C HIS A 135 -1.06 -2.06 -33.21
N VAL A 136 -0.59 -1.22 -32.30
CA VAL A 136 -1.19 -1.01 -30.97
C VAL A 136 -2.08 0.23 -31.00
N VAL A 137 -3.37 0.03 -30.83
CA VAL A 137 -4.35 1.12 -30.75
C VAL A 137 -4.95 1.17 -29.34
N PRO A 138 -4.79 2.29 -28.61
CA PRO A 138 -5.30 2.40 -27.24
C PRO A 138 -6.81 2.10 -27.13
N GLY A 139 -7.18 1.17 -26.28
CA GLY A 139 -8.55 0.75 -26.07
C GLY A 139 -9.12 -0.20 -27.14
N GLU A 140 -8.34 -0.58 -28.14
CA GLU A 140 -8.78 -1.55 -29.15
C GLU A 140 -8.19 -2.94 -28.87
N LEU A 141 -8.99 -3.97 -29.10
CA LEU A 141 -8.52 -5.33 -29.00
C LEU A 141 -7.52 -5.61 -30.14
N ARG A 142 -6.45 -6.32 -29.80
CA ARG A 142 -5.43 -6.69 -30.80
C ARG A 142 -5.98 -7.60 -31.89
N THR A 143 -5.47 -7.44 -33.06
CA THR A 143 -5.81 -8.25 -34.24
C THR A 143 -4.76 -9.32 -34.55
N GLN A 144 -3.62 -9.30 -33.86
CA GLN A 144 -2.50 -10.21 -34.07
C GLN A 144 -2.24 -11.07 -32.82
N GLY A 145 -1.58 -12.21 -33.05
CA GLY A 145 -1.09 -13.05 -31.96
C GLY A 145 -0.01 -12.31 -31.14
N ILE A 146 0.02 -12.52 -29.83
CA ILE A 146 0.99 -11.87 -28.95
C ILE A 146 1.74 -12.92 -28.11
N LEU A 147 3.02 -12.67 -27.89
CA LEU A 147 3.87 -13.42 -26.98
C LEU A 147 4.19 -12.53 -25.77
N VAL A 148 3.80 -12.98 -24.58
CA VAL A 148 4.04 -12.27 -23.32
C VAL A 148 5.35 -12.76 -22.72
N GLY A 149 6.32 -11.88 -22.62
CA GLY A 149 7.69 -12.29 -22.27
C GLY A 149 8.25 -13.29 -23.27
N THR A 150 8.88 -14.37 -22.76
CA THR A 150 9.50 -15.40 -23.62
C THR A 150 8.71 -16.70 -23.68
N VAL A 151 7.62 -16.85 -22.93
CA VAL A 151 7.04 -18.19 -22.66
C VAL A 151 5.53 -18.23 -22.85
N TYR A 152 4.79 -17.17 -22.51
CA TYR A 152 3.33 -17.21 -22.53
C TYR A 152 2.76 -16.63 -23.83
N ARG A 153 1.90 -17.41 -24.48
CA ARG A 153 1.16 -16.95 -25.65
C ARG A 153 -0.26 -16.57 -25.21
N GLY A 154 -0.64 -15.31 -25.43
CA GLY A 154 -2.01 -14.83 -25.19
C GLY A 154 -3.04 -15.61 -26.02
N ALA A 155 -4.30 -15.53 -25.66
CA ALA A 155 -5.40 -16.18 -26.40
C ALA A 155 -5.37 -15.76 -27.89
N PRO A 156 -5.93 -16.55 -28.83
CA PRO A 156 -6.03 -16.15 -30.23
C PRO A 156 -6.74 -14.81 -30.35
N ALA A 157 -6.23 -13.93 -31.22
CA ALA A 157 -6.77 -12.57 -31.36
C ALA A 157 -8.28 -12.56 -31.70
N GLN A 158 -8.70 -13.48 -32.57
CA GLN A 158 -10.11 -13.60 -32.94
C GLN A 158 -11.04 -14.01 -31.77
N ASP A 159 -10.49 -14.58 -30.70
CA ASP A 159 -11.25 -15.06 -29.54
C ASP A 159 -11.34 -13.94 -28.47
N CYS A 160 -10.51 -12.88 -28.53
CA CYS A 160 -10.41 -11.88 -27.49
C CYS A 160 -11.74 -11.20 -27.17
N GLU A 161 -12.53 -10.81 -28.18
CA GLU A 161 -13.85 -10.18 -27.98
C GLU A 161 -14.80 -11.08 -27.18
N TYR A 162 -14.89 -12.34 -27.59
CA TYR A 162 -15.70 -13.34 -26.89
C TYR A 162 -15.21 -13.59 -25.47
N LEU A 163 -13.91 -13.78 -25.29
CA LEU A 163 -13.32 -14.11 -24.00
C LEU A 163 -13.44 -12.95 -22.99
N VAL A 164 -13.24 -11.71 -23.44
CA VAL A 164 -13.44 -10.52 -22.59
C VAL A 164 -14.88 -10.40 -22.13
N ARG A 165 -15.84 -10.56 -23.05
CA ARG A 165 -17.25 -10.54 -22.69
C ARG A 165 -17.63 -11.66 -21.72
N ALA A 166 -17.23 -12.89 -22.01
CA ALA A 166 -17.52 -14.05 -21.16
C ALA A 166 -16.88 -13.90 -19.75
N MET A 167 -15.66 -13.31 -19.67
CA MET A 167 -15.02 -12.98 -18.40
C MET A 167 -15.87 -11.98 -17.60
N CYS A 168 -16.29 -10.88 -18.23
CA CYS A 168 -17.11 -9.87 -17.56
C CYS A 168 -18.46 -10.45 -17.10
N GLU A 169 -19.12 -11.24 -17.94
CA GLU A 169 -20.38 -11.91 -17.60
C GLU A 169 -20.19 -12.86 -16.40
N TRP A 170 -19.17 -13.69 -16.41
CA TRP A 170 -18.84 -14.61 -15.30
C TRP A 170 -18.56 -13.85 -14.00
N LEU A 171 -17.66 -12.85 -14.04
CA LEU A 171 -17.27 -12.07 -12.86
C LEU A 171 -18.43 -11.23 -12.29
N ASN A 172 -19.41 -10.86 -13.09
CA ASN A 172 -20.63 -10.18 -12.65
C ASN A 172 -21.78 -11.17 -12.32
N GLY A 173 -21.55 -12.46 -12.52
CA GLY A 173 -22.51 -13.53 -12.26
C GLY A 173 -22.68 -13.88 -10.79
N SER A 174 -23.48 -14.92 -10.53
CA SER A 174 -23.89 -15.38 -9.19
C SER A 174 -22.71 -15.78 -8.28
N ASP A 175 -21.62 -16.29 -8.86
CA ASP A 175 -20.45 -16.76 -8.12
C ASP A 175 -19.75 -15.64 -7.33
N PHE A 176 -19.90 -14.39 -7.78
CA PHE A 176 -19.27 -13.20 -7.20
C PHE A 176 -20.30 -12.19 -6.67
N GLN A 177 -21.54 -12.61 -6.44
CA GLN A 177 -22.55 -11.73 -5.84
C GLN A 177 -22.27 -11.54 -4.35
N ARG A 178 -22.29 -10.26 -3.95
CA ARG A 178 -22.29 -9.83 -2.55
C ARG A 178 -23.73 -9.84 -2.06
N ASP A 179 -23.98 -10.30 -0.84
CA ASP A 179 -25.33 -10.31 -0.27
C ASP A 179 -25.65 -9.06 0.57
N GLY A 180 -24.61 -8.25 0.89
CA GLY A 180 -24.72 -7.02 1.68
C GLY A 180 -25.01 -7.22 3.17
N GLY A 181 -25.19 -8.45 3.61
CA GLY A 181 -25.47 -8.80 5.01
C GLY A 181 -24.27 -9.35 5.77
N ASP A 182 -23.35 -10.01 5.07
CA ASP A 182 -22.13 -10.57 5.65
C ASP A 182 -20.88 -9.86 5.05
N HIS A 183 -20.37 -8.88 5.77
CA HIS A 183 -19.20 -8.11 5.34
C HIS A 183 -17.93 -8.96 5.14
N ALA A 184 -17.77 -10.07 5.86
CA ALA A 184 -16.61 -10.94 5.70
C ALA A 184 -16.70 -11.74 4.41
N LYS A 185 -17.89 -12.24 4.10
CA LYS A 185 -18.18 -12.93 2.84
C LYS A 185 -18.06 -11.98 1.66
N ASP A 186 -18.63 -10.76 1.77
CA ASP A 186 -18.54 -9.74 0.71
C ASP A 186 -17.09 -9.34 0.42
N PHE A 187 -16.25 -9.24 1.47
CA PHE A 187 -14.82 -8.98 1.32
C PHE A 187 -14.10 -10.14 0.64
N LEU A 188 -14.36 -11.39 1.06
CA LEU A 188 -13.82 -12.59 0.43
C LEU A 188 -14.15 -12.60 -1.07
N VAL A 189 -15.43 -12.45 -1.40
CA VAL A 189 -15.92 -12.43 -2.79
C VAL A 189 -15.21 -11.36 -3.60
N ALA A 190 -15.02 -10.16 -3.04
CA ALA A 190 -14.32 -9.07 -3.70
C ALA A 190 -12.86 -9.40 -4.00
N VAL A 191 -12.13 -9.98 -3.04
CA VAL A 191 -10.73 -10.38 -3.23
C VAL A 191 -10.62 -11.47 -4.29
N LEU A 192 -11.49 -12.48 -4.25
CA LEU A 192 -11.54 -13.55 -5.25
C LEU A 192 -11.82 -12.98 -6.65
N LYS A 193 -12.82 -12.10 -6.76
CA LYS A 193 -13.20 -11.45 -8.02
C LYS A 193 -12.05 -10.60 -8.56
N ALA A 194 -11.39 -9.79 -7.71
CA ALA A 194 -10.30 -8.92 -8.10
C ALA A 194 -9.10 -9.70 -8.65
N VAL A 195 -8.65 -10.72 -7.92
CA VAL A 195 -7.53 -11.56 -8.35
C VAL A 195 -7.89 -12.39 -9.59
N ALA A 196 -9.11 -12.93 -9.67
CA ALA A 196 -9.57 -13.66 -10.85
C ALA A 196 -9.61 -12.74 -12.08
N ALA A 197 -10.16 -11.53 -11.97
CA ALA A 197 -10.19 -10.54 -13.07
C ALA A 197 -8.77 -10.25 -13.57
N HIS A 198 -7.85 -9.97 -12.65
CA HIS A 198 -6.45 -9.72 -12.96
C HIS A 198 -5.84 -10.88 -13.76
N VAL A 199 -5.98 -12.11 -13.27
CA VAL A 199 -5.39 -13.29 -13.91
C VAL A 199 -5.99 -13.55 -15.29
N TYR A 200 -7.30 -13.44 -15.41
CA TYR A 200 -7.97 -13.67 -16.68
C TYR A 200 -7.63 -12.61 -17.74
N ILE A 201 -7.49 -11.33 -17.35
CA ILE A 201 -6.98 -10.29 -18.26
C ILE A 201 -5.55 -10.62 -18.69
N ALA A 202 -4.68 -11.05 -17.77
CA ALA A 202 -3.32 -11.46 -18.08
C ALA A 202 -3.27 -12.67 -19.02
N TRP A 203 -4.17 -13.64 -18.88
CA TRP A 203 -4.25 -14.84 -19.74
C TRP A 203 -4.85 -14.55 -21.11
N ILE A 204 -5.95 -13.83 -21.17
CA ILE A 204 -6.58 -13.43 -22.45
C ILE A 204 -5.63 -12.53 -23.22
N HIS A 205 -5.00 -11.61 -22.50
CA HIS A 205 -4.09 -10.61 -23.03
C HIS A 205 -4.70 -9.85 -24.21
N PRO A 206 -5.85 -9.17 -24.00
CA PRO A 206 -6.71 -8.75 -25.10
C PRO A 206 -6.18 -7.57 -25.91
N PHE A 207 -5.27 -6.77 -25.39
CA PHE A 207 -4.74 -5.56 -26.01
C PHE A 207 -3.34 -5.77 -26.57
N GLY A 208 -2.93 -4.87 -27.49
CA GLY A 208 -1.57 -4.89 -28.02
C GLY A 208 -0.52 -4.52 -26.97
N ASP A 209 -0.85 -3.62 -26.06
CA ASP A 209 -0.04 -3.22 -24.90
C ASP A 209 -0.93 -2.81 -23.73
N GLY A 210 -0.34 -2.56 -22.54
CA GLY A 210 -1.02 -2.07 -21.35
C GLY A 210 -1.88 -3.11 -20.60
N ASN A 211 -1.84 -4.39 -20.96
CA ASN A 211 -2.65 -5.45 -20.33
C ASN A 211 -2.39 -5.57 -18.85
N GLY A 212 -1.13 -5.57 -18.40
CA GLY A 212 -0.78 -5.67 -16.98
C GLY A 212 -1.27 -4.47 -16.17
N ARG A 213 -1.05 -3.26 -16.68
CA ARG A 213 -1.55 -2.01 -16.05
C ARG A 213 -3.07 -2.02 -15.97
N THR A 214 -3.77 -2.38 -17.05
CA THR A 214 -5.23 -2.51 -17.08
C THR A 214 -5.73 -3.54 -16.06
N ALA A 215 -5.11 -4.71 -15.98
CA ALA A 215 -5.47 -5.75 -15.01
C ALA A 215 -5.37 -5.27 -13.56
N ARG A 216 -4.32 -4.55 -13.21
CA ARG A 216 -4.13 -4.00 -11.86
C ARG A 216 -5.08 -2.85 -11.54
N LEU A 217 -5.47 -2.04 -12.54
CA LEU A 217 -6.52 -1.03 -12.37
C LEU A 217 -7.88 -1.66 -12.10
N VAL A 218 -8.23 -2.73 -12.82
CA VAL A 218 -9.46 -3.50 -12.58
C VAL A 218 -9.46 -4.12 -11.19
N GLU A 219 -8.35 -4.73 -10.79
CA GLU A 219 -8.18 -5.29 -9.43
C GLU A 219 -8.41 -4.22 -8.36
N PHE A 220 -7.79 -3.05 -8.52
CA PHE A 220 -8.00 -1.89 -7.64
C PHE A 220 -9.48 -1.46 -7.60
N GLY A 221 -10.13 -1.29 -8.75
CA GLY A 221 -11.52 -0.84 -8.84
C GLY A 221 -12.50 -1.79 -8.15
N ILE A 222 -12.32 -3.11 -8.33
CA ILE A 222 -13.14 -4.12 -7.67
C ILE A 222 -12.98 -4.07 -6.15
N LEU A 223 -11.75 -3.94 -5.64
CA LEU A 223 -11.46 -3.84 -4.21
C LEU A 223 -12.02 -2.54 -3.61
N ALA A 224 -11.81 -1.40 -4.27
CA ALA A 224 -12.35 -0.11 -3.84
C ALA A 224 -13.88 -0.12 -3.77
N ALA A 225 -14.56 -0.63 -4.79
CA ALA A 225 -16.02 -0.77 -4.82
C ALA A 225 -16.57 -1.76 -3.78
N ALA A 226 -15.74 -2.63 -3.24
CA ALA A 226 -16.10 -3.50 -2.13
C ALA A 226 -15.90 -2.85 -0.75
N GLY A 227 -15.47 -1.59 -0.70
CA GLY A 227 -15.23 -0.85 0.53
C GLY A 227 -13.86 -1.13 1.16
N VAL A 228 -12.93 -1.71 0.41
CA VAL A 228 -11.52 -1.73 0.82
C VAL A 228 -11.01 -0.29 0.80
N PRO A 229 -10.40 0.23 1.87
CA PRO A 229 -9.85 1.59 1.86
C PRO A 229 -8.94 1.81 0.65
N SER A 230 -9.06 2.96 -0.03
CA SER A 230 -8.27 3.25 -1.24
C SER A 230 -6.77 3.09 -1.00
N VAL A 231 -6.30 3.54 0.17
CA VAL A 231 -4.92 3.35 0.63
C VAL A 231 -4.50 1.87 0.73
N ALA A 232 -5.43 0.94 0.86
CA ALA A 232 -5.17 -0.50 0.93
C ALA A 232 -5.40 -1.22 -0.41
N ALA A 233 -6.26 -0.70 -1.28
CA ALA A 233 -6.58 -1.32 -2.57
C ALA A 233 -5.37 -1.40 -3.53
N HIS A 234 -4.33 -0.56 -3.33
CA HIS A 234 -3.08 -0.58 -4.09
C HIS A 234 -2.09 -1.67 -3.63
N LEU A 235 -2.30 -2.28 -2.48
CA LEU A 235 -1.27 -3.10 -1.82
C LEU A 235 -0.95 -4.40 -2.56
N LEU A 236 -1.88 -4.95 -3.33
CA LEU A 236 -1.61 -6.10 -4.18
C LEU A 236 -0.59 -5.76 -5.28
N SER A 237 -0.74 -4.62 -5.96
CA SER A 237 0.25 -4.15 -6.94
C SER A 237 1.64 -3.97 -6.32
N ASN A 238 1.72 -3.43 -5.10
CA ASN A 238 2.97 -3.33 -4.34
C ASN A 238 3.60 -4.70 -4.09
N HIS A 239 2.80 -5.66 -3.62
CA HIS A 239 3.27 -7.01 -3.36
C HIS A 239 3.80 -7.68 -4.64
N TYR A 240 3.08 -7.56 -5.75
CA TYR A 240 3.50 -8.11 -7.05
C TYR A 240 4.82 -7.50 -7.51
N ASN A 241 5.01 -6.19 -7.36
CA ASN A 241 6.25 -5.51 -7.72
C ASN A 241 7.42 -5.97 -6.85
N GLN A 242 7.25 -6.01 -5.52
CA GLN A 242 8.30 -6.43 -4.58
C GLN A 242 8.70 -7.89 -4.76
N THR A 243 7.80 -8.74 -5.23
CA THR A 243 8.03 -10.18 -5.43
C THR A 243 7.90 -10.58 -6.91
N ARG A 244 8.31 -9.71 -7.84
CA ARG A 244 8.06 -9.78 -9.28
C ARG A 244 8.35 -11.15 -9.90
N THR A 245 9.47 -11.76 -9.58
CA THR A 245 9.84 -13.10 -10.07
C THR A 245 8.84 -14.16 -9.60
N ASN A 246 8.39 -14.08 -8.33
CA ASN A 246 7.40 -15.01 -7.79
C ASN A 246 6.01 -14.76 -8.41
N TYR A 247 5.63 -13.49 -8.59
CA TYR A 247 4.38 -13.12 -9.23
C TYR A 247 4.24 -13.75 -10.63
N TYR A 248 5.24 -13.58 -11.49
CA TYR A 248 5.22 -14.20 -12.82
C TYR A 248 5.20 -15.73 -12.76
N ARG A 249 5.94 -16.32 -11.81
CA ARG A 249 5.92 -17.78 -11.60
C ARG A 249 4.52 -18.27 -11.16
N GLN A 250 3.80 -17.53 -10.33
CA GLN A 250 2.44 -17.90 -9.93
C GLN A 250 1.46 -17.82 -11.12
N LEU A 251 1.55 -16.80 -11.95
CA LEU A 251 0.75 -16.70 -13.18
C LEU A 251 1.03 -17.87 -14.15
N GLU A 252 2.30 -18.21 -14.35
CA GLU A 252 2.73 -19.31 -15.19
C GLU A 252 2.22 -20.66 -14.64
N ASN A 253 2.40 -20.91 -13.35
CA ASN A 253 1.94 -22.14 -12.70
C ASN A 253 0.42 -22.31 -12.81
N ALA A 254 -0.35 -21.24 -12.62
CA ALA A 254 -1.79 -21.28 -12.73
C ALA A 254 -2.26 -21.67 -14.14
N SER A 255 -1.61 -21.19 -15.21
CA SER A 255 -1.93 -21.64 -16.58
C SER A 255 -1.48 -23.07 -16.85
N LYS A 256 -0.31 -23.50 -16.37
CA LYS A 256 0.23 -24.85 -16.55
C LYS A 256 -0.56 -25.93 -15.76
N SER A 257 -1.19 -25.56 -14.66
CA SER A 257 -2.01 -26.47 -13.85
C SER A 257 -3.45 -26.61 -14.36
N GLY A 258 -3.74 -26.08 -15.57
CA GLY A 258 -5.10 -26.15 -16.15
C GLY A 258 -6.06 -25.12 -15.56
N GLY A 259 -5.57 -24.02 -15.00
CA GLY A 259 -6.37 -22.94 -14.45
C GLY A 259 -6.60 -23.02 -12.93
N ASP A 260 -5.83 -23.83 -12.21
CA ASP A 260 -5.89 -23.84 -10.74
C ASP A 260 -5.34 -22.53 -10.16
N LEU A 261 -6.24 -21.68 -9.66
CA LEU A 261 -5.92 -20.39 -9.07
C LEU A 261 -5.57 -20.46 -7.58
N LYS A 262 -5.78 -21.59 -6.89
CA LYS A 262 -5.59 -21.69 -5.43
C LYS A 262 -4.19 -21.27 -4.95
N PRO A 263 -3.08 -21.70 -5.59
CA PRO A 263 -1.74 -21.27 -5.16
C PRO A 263 -1.51 -19.74 -5.36
N LEU A 264 -2.02 -19.17 -6.45
CA LEU A 264 -1.92 -17.76 -6.73
C LEU A 264 -2.78 -16.93 -5.77
N LEU A 265 -4.00 -17.37 -5.47
CA LEU A 265 -4.88 -16.75 -4.48
C LEU A 265 -4.25 -16.77 -3.08
N ALA A 266 -3.64 -17.88 -2.67
CA ALA A 266 -2.94 -17.99 -1.40
C ALA A 266 -1.73 -17.02 -1.34
N TYR A 267 -0.98 -16.94 -2.43
CA TYR A 267 0.13 -15.98 -2.57
C TYR A 267 -0.35 -14.52 -2.48
N ALA A 268 -1.42 -14.18 -3.20
CA ALA A 268 -1.99 -12.82 -3.18
C ALA A 268 -2.55 -12.47 -1.79
N ALA A 269 -3.31 -13.38 -1.15
CA ALA A 269 -3.88 -13.18 0.17
C ALA A 269 -2.80 -12.97 1.24
N LYS A 270 -1.73 -13.79 1.24
CA LYS A 270 -0.59 -13.61 2.14
C LYS A 270 0.09 -12.27 1.91
N GLY A 271 0.40 -11.94 0.67
CA GLY A 271 1.05 -10.67 0.33
C GLY A 271 0.19 -9.46 0.71
N PHE A 272 -1.12 -9.56 0.57
CA PHE A 272 -2.03 -8.50 0.99
C PHE A 272 -1.99 -8.30 2.51
N VAL A 273 -2.00 -9.37 3.29
CA VAL A 273 -1.85 -9.30 4.76
C VAL A 273 -0.52 -8.67 5.15
N ASP A 274 0.60 -9.11 4.56
CA ASP A 274 1.93 -8.59 4.85
C ASP A 274 1.99 -7.07 4.57
N GLN A 275 1.45 -6.61 3.45
CA GLN A 275 1.39 -5.19 3.09
C GLN A 275 0.46 -4.38 4.01
N LEU A 276 -0.71 -4.94 4.37
CA LEU A 276 -1.64 -4.32 5.33
C LEU A 276 -0.99 -4.17 6.70
N GLN A 277 -0.20 -5.14 7.14
CA GLN A 277 0.52 -5.04 8.43
C GLN A 277 1.54 -3.90 8.41
N GLN A 278 2.32 -3.78 7.34
CA GLN A 278 3.27 -2.68 7.18
C GLN A 278 2.56 -1.32 7.20
N GLN A 279 1.41 -1.23 6.51
CA GLN A 279 0.61 -0.01 6.50
C GLN A 279 0.06 0.34 7.88
N LEU A 280 -0.48 -0.63 8.61
CA LEU A 280 -0.97 -0.44 9.97
C LEU A 280 0.15 0.01 10.92
N ASN A 281 1.33 -0.55 10.81
CA ASN A 281 2.49 -0.13 11.59
C ASN A 281 2.81 1.35 11.33
N SER A 282 2.84 1.77 10.06
CA SER A 282 3.06 3.18 9.70
C SER A 282 1.99 4.12 10.25
N VAL A 283 0.72 3.70 10.20
CA VAL A 283 -0.41 4.45 10.79
C VAL A 283 -0.26 4.56 12.31
N HIS A 284 0.09 3.46 12.96
CA HIS A 284 0.30 3.41 14.40
C HIS A 284 1.43 4.36 14.84
N ASP A 285 2.55 4.36 14.12
CA ASP A 285 3.69 5.24 14.40
C ASP A 285 3.29 6.72 14.28
N TRP A 286 2.49 7.08 13.29
CA TRP A 286 2.00 8.46 13.14
C TRP A 286 1.01 8.87 14.25
N ILE A 287 0.14 7.96 14.66
CA ILE A 287 -0.78 8.21 15.78
C ILE A 287 0.02 8.39 17.06
N LEU A 288 0.98 7.53 17.31
CA LEU A 288 1.85 7.58 18.47
C LEU A 288 2.61 8.92 18.52
N GLU A 289 3.19 9.34 17.40
CA GLU A 289 3.91 10.64 17.30
C GLU A 289 2.99 11.83 17.58
N ALA A 290 1.81 11.85 16.97
CA ALA A 290 0.83 12.92 17.19
C ALA A 290 0.34 12.95 18.63
N THR A 291 0.06 11.78 19.20
CA THR A 291 -0.43 11.64 20.59
C THR A 291 0.66 12.04 21.57
N TRP A 292 1.90 11.62 21.35
CA TRP A 292 3.06 12.04 22.13
C TRP A 292 3.24 13.55 22.12
N THR A 293 3.23 14.15 20.95
CA THR A 293 3.36 15.61 20.79
C THR A 293 2.29 16.34 21.57
N ASN A 294 1.02 15.94 21.44
CA ASN A 294 -0.10 16.53 22.16
C ASN A 294 0.04 16.34 23.68
N TYR A 295 0.45 15.17 24.15
CA TYR A 295 0.67 14.88 25.55
C TYR A 295 1.76 15.78 26.13
N VAL A 296 2.91 15.87 25.48
CA VAL A 296 4.00 16.76 25.91
C VAL A 296 3.53 18.21 25.95
N HIS A 297 2.83 18.69 24.90
CA HIS A 297 2.28 20.05 24.92
C HIS A 297 1.29 20.27 26.07
N SER A 298 0.50 19.29 26.45
CA SER A 298 -0.46 19.42 27.58
C SER A 298 0.24 19.58 28.95
N LEU A 299 1.44 19.01 29.09
CA LEU A 299 2.23 19.13 30.31
C LEU A 299 3.00 20.45 30.40
N PHE A 300 3.34 21.04 29.27
CA PHE A 300 4.19 22.25 29.18
C PHE A 300 3.39 23.46 28.65
N THR A 301 2.40 23.90 29.40
CA THR A 301 1.49 24.99 28.99
C THR A 301 2.00 26.41 29.33
N GLY A 302 3.05 26.53 30.17
CA GLY A 302 3.55 27.84 30.61
C GLY A 302 4.36 28.58 29.57
N PRO A 303 4.39 29.96 29.60
CA PRO A 303 5.11 30.78 28.62
C PRO A 303 6.61 30.94 28.90
N THR A 304 7.13 30.39 30.01
CA THR A 304 8.51 30.65 30.44
C THR A 304 9.54 29.97 29.51
N ALA A 305 10.70 30.58 29.36
CA ALA A 305 11.81 30.02 28.57
C ALA A 305 12.25 28.63 29.06
N THR A 306 12.09 28.32 30.35
CA THR A 306 12.39 26.98 30.89
C THR A 306 11.39 25.95 30.41
N VAL A 307 10.09 26.23 30.50
CA VAL A 307 9.03 25.35 30.03
C VAL A 307 9.18 25.07 28.52
N LYS A 308 9.37 26.13 27.73
CA LYS A 308 9.60 25.98 26.28
C LYS A 308 10.80 25.09 25.98
N ARG A 309 11.95 25.35 26.65
CA ARG A 309 13.20 24.59 26.44
C ARG A 309 13.06 23.11 26.82
N GLN A 310 12.41 22.80 27.96
CA GLN A 310 12.16 21.44 28.41
C GLN A 310 11.25 20.69 27.43
N ARG A 311 10.16 21.32 27.00
CA ARG A 311 9.25 20.78 25.99
C ARG A 311 9.99 20.48 24.68
N ASP A 312 10.72 21.45 24.16
CA ASP A 312 11.43 21.33 22.88
C ASP A 312 12.53 20.24 22.95
N LEU A 313 13.17 20.05 24.13
CA LEU A 313 14.13 18.97 24.36
C LEU A 313 13.48 17.59 24.31
N VAL A 314 12.33 17.41 24.99
CA VAL A 314 11.60 16.12 24.97
C VAL A 314 11.12 15.77 23.56
N LEU A 315 10.57 16.75 22.83
CA LEU A 315 10.09 16.54 21.46
C LEU A 315 11.20 16.27 20.46
N ALA A 316 12.42 16.77 20.72
CA ALA A 316 13.57 16.53 19.84
C ALA A 316 14.28 15.20 20.13
N LEU A 317 14.05 14.58 21.28
CA LEU A 317 14.67 13.30 21.64
C LEU A 317 14.05 12.13 20.86
N PRO A 318 14.85 11.27 20.24
CA PRO A 318 14.38 10.01 19.69
C PRO A 318 13.96 9.05 20.81
N SER A 319 13.16 8.05 20.47
CA SER A 319 12.73 6.98 21.39
C SER A 319 13.46 5.65 21.18
N ASP A 320 14.11 5.49 20.06
CA ASP A 320 14.77 4.26 19.60
C ASP A 320 16.29 4.22 19.88
N GLU A 321 16.91 5.38 20.15
CA GLU A 321 18.32 5.47 20.46
C GLU A 321 18.61 6.38 21.67
N PHE A 322 19.71 6.08 22.40
CA PHE A 322 20.19 6.91 23.48
C PHE A 322 21.13 8.01 22.98
N ILE A 323 20.77 9.27 23.15
CA ILE A 323 21.60 10.41 22.74
C ILE A 323 22.54 10.82 23.87
N PRO A 324 23.85 10.88 23.61
CA PRO A 324 24.83 11.32 24.59
C PRO A 324 24.53 12.74 25.08
N ARG A 325 24.67 12.96 26.38
CA ARG A 325 24.40 14.26 27.03
C ARG A 325 25.04 15.45 26.30
N ALA A 326 26.23 15.27 25.78
CA ALA A 326 26.96 16.34 25.09
C ALA A 326 26.27 16.80 23.78
N LYS A 327 25.44 15.94 23.16
CA LYS A 327 24.73 16.21 21.92
C LYS A 327 23.30 16.78 22.15
N LEU A 328 22.74 16.65 23.35
CA LEU A 328 21.34 17.02 23.63
C LEU A 328 21.02 18.47 23.33
N THR A 329 21.92 19.38 23.62
CA THR A 329 21.74 20.83 23.41
C THR A 329 21.88 21.26 21.95
N ALA A 330 22.29 20.34 21.07
CA ALA A 330 22.48 20.61 19.65
C ALA A 330 21.58 19.75 18.75
N LEU A 331 20.56 19.09 19.30
CA LEU A 331 19.64 18.24 18.53
C LEU A 331 18.86 19.04 17.48
N THR A 332 18.54 20.28 17.78
CA THR A 332 17.92 21.21 16.84
C THR A 332 18.55 22.60 16.92
N PRO A 333 18.50 23.44 15.88
CA PRO A 333 18.97 24.82 15.94
C PRO A 333 18.33 25.62 17.09
N GLY A 334 17.03 25.44 17.33
CA GLY A 334 16.31 26.10 18.43
C GLY A 334 16.81 25.70 19.82
N LEU A 335 17.17 24.42 20.02
CA LEU A 335 17.78 23.96 21.27
C LEU A 335 19.20 24.51 21.44
N ALA A 336 19.99 24.53 20.38
CA ALA A 336 21.33 25.10 20.44
C ALA A 336 21.29 26.58 20.87
N GLU A 337 20.38 27.37 20.32
CA GLU A 337 20.16 28.76 20.73
C GLU A 337 19.67 28.87 22.18
N ALA A 338 18.66 28.04 22.57
CA ALA A 338 18.08 28.08 23.91
C ALA A 338 19.07 27.71 25.03
N TYR A 339 20.09 26.88 24.69
CA TYR A 339 21.15 26.48 25.63
C TYR A 339 22.47 27.26 25.48
N ALA A 340 22.67 28.08 24.43
CA ALA A 340 23.94 28.76 24.15
C ALA A 340 24.52 29.57 25.34
N SER A 341 23.66 30.26 26.08
CA SER A 341 24.05 31.05 27.25
C SER A 341 23.91 30.31 28.59
N LYS A 342 23.58 29.02 28.57
CA LYS A 342 23.26 28.24 29.80
C LYS A 342 24.46 27.45 30.29
N LYS A 343 24.60 27.38 31.62
CA LYS A 343 25.64 26.56 32.26
C LYS A 343 25.19 25.08 32.29
N SER A 344 26.13 24.12 32.37
CA SER A 344 25.88 22.70 32.46
C SER A 344 24.88 22.30 33.57
N LYS A 345 24.83 23.05 34.67
CA LYS A 345 23.83 22.85 35.76
C LYS A 345 22.39 23.04 35.27
N THR A 346 22.14 23.91 34.28
CA THR A 346 20.81 24.11 33.69
C THR A 346 20.36 22.87 32.93
N VAL A 347 21.22 22.32 32.10
CA VAL A 347 20.95 21.07 31.39
C VAL A 347 20.63 19.94 32.35
N THR A 348 21.43 19.79 33.44
CA THR A 348 21.17 18.75 34.46
C THR A 348 19.79 18.92 35.12
N ARG A 349 19.42 20.18 35.44
CA ARG A 349 18.14 20.48 36.07
C ARG A 349 16.97 20.17 35.15
N ASP A 350 17.11 20.50 33.87
CA ASP A 350 16.08 20.22 32.87
C ASP A 350 15.91 18.70 32.67
N LEU A 351 17.01 17.95 32.56
CA LEU A 351 16.98 16.50 32.45
C LEU A 351 16.33 15.84 33.69
N ASN A 352 16.74 16.23 34.90
CA ASN A 352 16.14 15.67 36.12
C ASN A 352 14.64 15.96 36.22
N ALA A 353 14.19 17.16 35.79
CA ALA A 353 12.76 17.47 35.76
C ALA A 353 12.00 16.58 34.75
N LEU A 354 12.59 16.31 33.58
CA LEU A 354 12.00 15.45 32.56
C LEU A 354 11.98 13.97 32.97
N GLU A 355 13.00 13.49 33.68
CA GLU A 355 13.03 12.16 34.28
C GLU A 355 11.97 12.00 35.37
N GLN A 356 11.78 13.01 36.23
CA GLN A 356 10.71 13.02 37.24
C GLN A 356 9.31 12.98 36.65
N LEU A 357 9.12 13.56 35.47
CA LEU A 357 7.88 13.49 34.71
C LEU A 357 7.76 12.19 33.89
N GLU A 358 8.74 11.30 33.99
CA GLU A 358 8.83 10.04 33.24
C GLU A 358 8.79 10.20 31.71
N LEU A 359 9.13 11.39 31.20
CA LEU A 359 9.13 11.69 29.76
C LEU A 359 10.38 11.24 29.05
N ILE A 360 11.48 11.09 29.81
CA ILE A 360 12.76 10.60 29.30
C ILE A 360 13.32 9.53 30.25
N GLU A 361 14.20 8.69 29.72
CA GLU A 361 14.95 7.77 30.54
C GLU A 361 16.46 7.88 30.25
N ARG A 362 17.24 7.56 31.27
CA ARG A 362 18.69 7.49 31.18
C ARG A 362 19.13 6.03 31.00
N GLY A 363 19.97 5.76 30.01
CA GLY A 363 20.54 4.44 29.72
C GLY A 363 22.03 4.48 29.42
N PRO A 364 22.63 3.35 28.97
CA PRO A 364 24.09 3.18 28.76
C PRO A 364 24.62 4.06 27.66
N GLY A 365 24.19 5.04 27.19
CA GLY A 365 24.70 5.92 26.13
C GLY A 365 24.23 7.35 26.27
N GLY A 366 23.28 7.61 27.17
CA GLY A 366 22.71 8.96 27.28
C GLY A 366 21.23 8.95 27.69
N TYR A 367 20.40 9.66 26.91
CA TYR A 367 18.98 9.86 27.21
C TYR A 367 18.16 9.60 25.96
N ARG A 368 16.93 9.07 26.12
CA ARG A 368 15.93 8.93 25.08
C ARG A 368 14.54 9.33 25.56
N ALA A 369 13.62 9.63 24.66
CA ALA A 369 12.23 9.85 25.00
C ALA A 369 11.53 8.53 25.32
N ARG A 370 10.62 8.55 26.31
CA ARG A 370 9.82 7.40 26.76
C ARG A 370 8.44 7.38 26.13
N ARG A 371 8.37 7.31 24.79
CA ARG A 371 7.07 7.31 24.09
C ARG A 371 6.23 6.08 24.41
N GLU A 372 6.85 4.99 24.86
CA GLU A 372 6.18 3.76 25.27
C GLU A 372 5.21 3.92 26.43
N ILE A 373 5.30 5.01 27.23
CA ILE A 373 4.30 5.31 28.27
C ILE A 373 2.89 5.56 27.71
N MET A 374 2.79 5.86 26.40
CA MET A 374 1.52 6.04 25.69
C MET A 374 0.86 4.72 25.30
N LEU A 375 1.55 3.60 25.41
CA LEU A 375 1.08 2.27 25.02
C LEU A 375 0.35 1.61 26.18
N SER A 376 -0.97 1.78 26.25
CA SER A 376 -1.82 1.46 27.42
C SER A 376 -1.86 0.00 27.83
N PHE A 377 -1.58 -0.93 26.91
CA PHE A 377 -1.74 -2.37 27.14
C PHE A 377 -0.42 -3.16 27.07
N MET A 378 0.70 -2.47 26.98
CA MET A 378 2.01 -3.13 27.01
C MET A 378 2.29 -3.65 28.43
N PRO A 379 2.78 -4.88 28.58
CA PRO A 379 3.28 -5.37 29.86
C PRO A 379 4.34 -4.39 30.38
N ARG A 380 4.22 -3.97 31.63
CA ARG A 380 5.29 -3.21 32.31
C ARG A 380 6.48 -4.13 32.54
N VAL A 381 7.43 -4.10 31.63
CA VAL A 381 8.68 -4.84 31.79
C VAL A 381 9.58 -4.05 32.74
N ALA A 382 10.09 -4.72 33.77
CA ALA A 382 11.02 -4.11 34.71
C ALA A 382 12.26 -3.57 33.97
N PRO A 383 12.84 -2.42 34.40
CA PRO A 383 14.05 -1.90 33.79
C PRO A 383 15.16 -2.95 33.88
N GLY A 384 15.70 -3.41 32.75
CA GLY A 384 16.81 -4.39 32.69
C GLY A 384 16.55 -5.67 31.89
N THR A 385 15.33 -5.90 31.39
CA THR A 385 15.05 -7.05 30.53
C THR A 385 14.88 -6.57 29.07
N GLU A 386 16.00 -6.22 28.45
CA GLU A 386 16.05 -5.58 27.10
C GLU A 386 15.86 -6.53 25.92
N ASN A 387 15.68 -7.84 26.11
CA ASN A 387 15.85 -8.81 25.02
C ASN A 387 14.56 -9.28 24.33
N ASP A 388 13.38 -8.72 24.61
CA ASP A 388 12.13 -9.37 24.11
C ASP A 388 11.09 -8.40 23.47
N ARG A 389 11.45 -7.15 23.19
CA ARG A 389 10.46 -6.19 22.63
C ARG A 389 10.34 -6.26 21.12
N SER A 390 11.39 -6.67 20.41
CA SER A 390 11.31 -6.89 18.96
C SER A 390 10.54 -8.16 18.60
N ASP A 391 10.54 -9.17 19.49
CA ASP A 391 9.95 -10.48 19.22
C ASP A 391 8.44 -10.54 19.47
N LEU A 392 7.88 -9.66 20.34
CA LEU A 392 6.43 -9.59 20.54
C LEU A 392 5.67 -9.05 19.33
N PHE A 393 6.33 -8.29 18.46
CA PHE A 393 5.77 -7.81 17.19
C PHE A 393 6.23 -8.65 15.99
N SER A 394 7.36 -9.33 16.07
CA SER A 394 7.83 -10.27 15.04
C SER A 394 7.13 -11.62 15.09
N ALA A 395 6.56 -12.01 16.25
CA ALA A 395 5.80 -13.26 16.40
C ALA A 395 4.35 -13.17 15.90
N VAL A 396 3.89 -11.98 15.49
CA VAL A 396 2.57 -11.72 14.89
C VAL A 396 2.71 -11.31 13.41
N ALA A 397 3.94 -11.32 12.88
CA ALA A 397 4.23 -11.06 11.47
C ALA A 397 4.33 -12.36 10.66
#